data_a01a5de441840fa6d345f5fb5f078c64
#
_entry.id   a01a5de441840fa6d345f5fb5f078c64
#
_cell.length_a   1.000
_cell.length_b   1.000
_cell.length_c   1.000
_cell.angle_alpha   90.00
_cell.angle_beta   90.00
_cell.angle_gamma   90.00
#
_symmetry.space_group_name_H-M   'P 1'
#
loop_
_entity.id
_entity.type
_entity.pdbx_description
1 polymer ?
#
loop_
_entity_poly.entity_id
_entity_poly.type
_entity_poly.pdbx_seq_one_letter_code
_entity_poly.pdbx_strand_id
1 'polypeptide(L)'
;MSQEINHSEKMKTKDVITVTLLTLINLVIFGFSSFLYIAPVTILLMPVMFSILEGIAFFLIGFKVRKKGAMLQYCVIHGVIGFYPPYVLLYILGGVISEHLLKRSGYGDPKALTVSYVIIQLLACIGSTIFPYTVAFNYMMEHSTPDVRQDTIVQAAGMVQQFGWYVLPIVVIILSILGAKLGRKIAEKHL
;
A
#
# COMPACT_ATOMS: atom_id res chain seq x y z
N MET A 1 16.76 25.71 -19.48
CA MET A 1 15.62 26.44 -18.90
C MET A 1 14.94 25.49 -17.90
N SER A 2 15.32 25.59 -16.64
CA SER A 2 14.66 24.82 -15.56
C SER A 2 13.32 25.51 -15.30
N GLN A 3 12.22 24.86 -15.66
CA GLN A 3 10.91 25.26 -15.17
C GLN A 3 10.93 25.13 -13.64
N GLU A 4 10.86 26.25 -12.94
CA GLU A 4 10.55 26.27 -11.52
C GLU A 4 9.21 25.56 -11.35
N ILE A 5 9.26 24.35 -10.83
CA ILE A 5 8.06 23.58 -10.51
C ILE A 5 7.41 24.31 -9.34
N ASN A 6 6.32 25.00 -9.63
CA ASN A 6 5.55 25.74 -8.64
C ASN A 6 4.94 24.74 -7.63
N HIS A 7 5.64 24.50 -6.52
CA HIS A 7 5.31 23.53 -5.48
C HIS A 7 4.00 23.79 -4.72
N SER A 8 3.23 24.81 -5.11
CA SER A 8 2.02 25.26 -4.41
C SER A 8 0.70 25.04 -5.17
N GLU A 9 0.73 24.48 -6.38
CA GLU A 9 -0.53 24.27 -7.11
C GLU A 9 -1.42 23.24 -6.41
N LYS A 10 -2.62 23.69 -6.03
CA LYS A 10 -3.68 22.81 -5.53
C LYS A 10 -4.16 21.86 -6.63
N MET A 11 -4.56 20.65 -6.25
CA MET A 11 -5.19 19.73 -7.19
C MET A 11 -6.47 20.33 -7.76
N LYS A 12 -6.63 20.20 -9.08
CA LYS A 12 -7.87 20.52 -9.81
C LYS A 12 -8.77 19.28 -9.82
N THR A 13 -10.06 19.44 -10.09
CA THR A 13 -11.01 18.32 -10.19
C THR A 13 -10.52 17.20 -11.10
N LYS A 14 -9.88 17.54 -12.22
CA LYS A 14 -9.27 16.57 -13.13
C LYS A 14 -8.18 15.70 -12.44
N ASP A 15 -7.37 16.31 -11.59
CA ASP A 15 -6.30 15.61 -10.87
C ASP A 15 -6.91 14.65 -9.86
N VAL A 16 -7.92 15.08 -9.10
CA VAL A 16 -8.67 14.27 -8.14
C VAL A 16 -9.28 13.05 -8.82
N ILE A 17 -9.96 13.23 -9.96
CA ILE A 17 -10.53 12.14 -10.75
C ILE A 17 -9.42 11.18 -11.22
N THR A 18 -8.30 11.72 -11.71
CA THR A 18 -7.17 10.91 -12.18
C THR A 18 -6.59 10.04 -11.07
N VAL A 19 -6.35 10.61 -9.88
CA VAL A 19 -5.87 9.84 -8.71
C VAL A 19 -6.86 8.74 -8.35
N THR A 20 -8.16 9.08 -8.27
CA THR A 20 -9.21 8.12 -7.93
C THR A 20 -9.25 6.95 -8.92
N LEU A 21 -9.29 7.23 -10.22
CA LEU A 21 -9.37 6.19 -11.26
C LEU A 21 -8.13 5.29 -11.26
N LEU A 22 -6.94 5.86 -11.11
CA LEU A 22 -5.70 5.07 -11.04
C LEU A 22 -5.62 4.24 -9.75
N THR A 23 -6.15 4.75 -8.63
CA THR A 23 -6.23 3.98 -7.38
C THR A 23 -7.18 2.79 -7.49
N LEU A 24 -8.24 2.88 -8.31
CA LEU A 24 -9.16 1.76 -8.55
C LEU A 24 -8.49 0.55 -9.21
N ILE A 25 -7.33 0.71 -9.86
CA ILE A 25 -6.53 -0.42 -10.35
C ILE A 25 -6.16 -1.34 -9.17
N ASN A 26 -5.83 -0.76 -8.02
CA ASN A 26 -5.51 -1.53 -6.82
C ASN A 26 -6.73 -2.28 -6.25
N LEU A 27 -7.95 -1.77 -6.47
CA LEU A 27 -9.17 -2.50 -6.10
C LEU A 27 -9.28 -3.84 -6.84
N VAL A 28 -8.86 -3.88 -8.10
CA VAL A 28 -8.81 -5.13 -8.89
C VAL A 28 -7.79 -6.09 -8.28
N ILE A 29 -6.59 -5.59 -7.95
CA ILE A 29 -5.55 -6.38 -7.28
C ILE A 29 -6.05 -6.91 -5.93
N PHE A 30 -6.72 -6.06 -5.16
CA PHE A 30 -7.32 -6.44 -3.88
C PHE A 30 -8.41 -7.52 -4.04
N GLY A 31 -9.25 -7.43 -5.06
CA GLY A 31 -10.26 -8.46 -5.37
C GLY A 31 -9.63 -9.84 -5.60
N PHE A 32 -8.51 -9.90 -6.32
CA PHE A 32 -7.77 -11.15 -6.52
C PHE A 32 -7.12 -11.69 -5.24
N SER A 33 -6.87 -10.88 -4.23
CA SER A 33 -6.28 -11.34 -2.97
C SER A 33 -7.16 -12.33 -2.20
N SER A 34 -8.46 -12.37 -2.46
CA SER A 34 -9.39 -13.33 -1.86
C SER A 34 -8.98 -14.79 -2.12
N PHE A 35 -8.34 -15.06 -3.26
CA PHE A 35 -7.82 -16.39 -3.58
C PHE A 35 -6.64 -16.81 -2.70
N LEU A 36 -5.96 -15.87 -2.05
CA LEU A 36 -4.83 -16.18 -1.17
C LEU A 36 -5.26 -16.77 0.19
N TYR A 37 -6.56 -16.75 0.53
CA TYR A 37 -7.08 -17.38 1.74
C TYR A 37 -7.23 -18.91 1.64
N ILE A 38 -6.72 -19.54 0.57
CA ILE A 38 -6.78 -20.99 0.35
C ILE A 38 -5.84 -21.75 1.30
N ALA A 39 -4.67 -21.18 1.63
CA ALA A 39 -3.67 -21.83 2.47
C ALA A 39 -2.98 -20.81 3.40
N PRO A 40 -2.47 -21.25 4.58
CA PRO A 40 -1.82 -20.34 5.54
C PRO A 40 -0.65 -19.56 4.94
N VAL A 41 0.20 -20.24 4.17
CA VAL A 41 1.36 -19.60 3.51
C VAL A 41 0.93 -18.56 2.49
N THR A 42 -0.15 -18.81 1.74
CA THR A 42 -0.63 -17.85 0.73
C THR A 42 -1.20 -16.59 1.36
N ILE A 43 -1.76 -16.66 2.56
CA ILE A 43 -2.17 -15.47 3.33
C ILE A 43 -0.95 -14.58 3.63
N LEU A 44 0.19 -15.18 4.01
CA LEU A 44 1.41 -14.43 4.27
C LEU A 44 2.00 -13.80 2.98
N LEU A 45 1.69 -14.35 1.82
CA LEU A 45 2.10 -13.77 0.54
C LEU A 45 1.30 -12.54 0.13
N MET A 46 0.20 -12.24 0.80
CA MET A 46 -0.66 -11.09 0.47
C MET A 46 0.10 -9.75 0.50
N PRO A 47 0.76 -9.34 1.60
CA PRO A 47 1.53 -8.10 1.61
C PRO A 47 2.71 -8.11 0.63
N VAL A 48 3.24 -9.28 0.33
CA VAL A 48 4.30 -9.49 -0.68
C VAL A 48 3.79 -9.19 -2.08
N MET A 49 2.65 -9.71 -2.46
CA MET A 49 2.01 -9.46 -3.76
C MET A 49 1.69 -7.97 -3.93
N PHE A 50 1.08 -7.34 -2.93
CA PHE A 50 0.74 -5.93 -2.96
C PHE A 50 1.98 -5.04 -3.10
N SER A 51 3.05 -5.34 -2.37
CA SER A 51 4.30 -4.58 -2.44
C SER A 51 4.95 -4.57 -3.84
N ILE A 52 4.62 -5.53 -4.70
CA ILE A 52 5.10 -5.56 -6.10
C ILE A 52 4.11 -4.86 -7.04
N LEU A 53 2.82 -5.21 -6.97
CA LEU A 53 1.84 -4.84 -7.99
C LEU A 53 1.31 -3.42 -7.83
N GLU A 54 1.11 -2.95 -6.61
CA GLU A 54 0.55 -1.61 -6.35
C GLU A 54 1.50 -0.47 -6.75
N GLY A 55 2.80 -0.77 -6.89
CA GLY A 55 3.78 0.18 -7.40
C GLY A 55 3.40 0.78 -8.76
N ILE A 56 2.69 0.02 -9.60
CA ILE A 56 2.26 0.49 -10.93
C ILE A 56 1.33 1.70 -10.80
N ALA A 57 0.24 1.55 -10.05
CA ALA A 57 -0.72 2.64 -9.84
C ALA A 57 -0.07 3.82 -9.09
N PHE A 58 0.72 3.53 -8.05
CA PHE A 58 1.40 4.53 -7.24
C PHE A 58 2.31 5.42 -8.10
N PHE A 59 3.19 4.85 -8.93
CA PHE A 59 4.11 5.61 -9.77
C PHE A 59 3.41 6.32 -10.94
N LEU A 60 2.36 5.72 -11.51
CA LEU A 60 1.53 6.41 -12.50
C LEU A 60 0.91 7.70 -11.90
N ILE A 61 0.38 7.64 -10.68
CA ILE A 61 -0.15 8.80 -9.98
C ILE A 61 0.97 9.82 -9.71
N GLY A 62 2.09 9.37 -9.13
CA GLY A 62 3.20 10.23 -8.74
C GLY A 62 3.85 11.00 -9.88
N PHE A 63 3.90 10.40 -11.08
CA PHE A 63 4.45 11.08 -12.26
C PHE A 63 3.42 11.90 -13.04
N LYS A 64 2.15 11.52 -13.00
CA LYS A 64 1.08 12.21 -13.71
C LYS A 64 0.52 13.39 -12.91
N VAL A 65 0.36 13.22 -11.60
CA VAL A 65 -0.20 14.22 -10.70
C VAL A 65 0.87 14.67 -9.70
N ARG A 66 1.75 15.56 -10.15
CA ARG A 66 2.88 16.10 -9.36
C ARG A 66 2.44 17.25 -8.47
N LYS A 67 1.40 17.03 -7.64
CA LYS A 67 0.77 18.08 -6.83
C LYS A 67 0.56 17.62 -5.40
N LYS A 68 0.53 18.61 -4.49
CA LYS A 68 0.23 18.36 -3.07
C LYS A 68 -1.12 17.68 -2.92
N GLY A 69 -1.15 16.62 -2.09
CA GLY A 69 -2.36 15.88 -1.73
C GLY A 69 -2.63 14.64 -2.60
N ALA A 70 -1.91 14.45 -3.72
CA ALA A 70 -2.14 13.32 -4.62
C ALA A 70 -1.84 11.97 -3.95
N MET A 71 -0.71 11.86 -3.23
CA MET A 71 -0.35 10.63 -2.54
C MET A 71 -1.21 10.41 -1.28
N LEU A 72 -1.58 11.45 -0.58
CA LEU A 72 -2.49 11.35 0.55
C LEU A 72 -3.88 10.87 0.08
N GLN A 73 -4.41 11.43 -1.02
CA GLN A 73 -5.68 10.97 -1.60
C GLN A 73 -5.62 9.49 -2.00
N TYR A 74 -4.54 9.06 -2.67
CA TYR A 74 -4.28 7.66 -2.98
C TYR A 74 -4.37 6.80 -1.72
N CYS A 75 -3.66 7.17 -0.66
CA CYS A 75 -3.62 6.41 0.59
C CYS A 75 -4.97 6.38 1.31
N VAL A 76 -5.74 7.46 1.29
CA VAL A 76 -7.08 7.51 1.88
C VAL A 76 -8.02 6.56 1.15
N ILE A 77 -8.07 6.63 -0.18
CA ILE A 77 -8.95 5.78 -0.99
C ILE A 77 -8.56 4.31 -0.81
N HIS A 78 -7.28 4.00 -0.92
CA HIS A 78 -6.78 2.63 -0.80
C HIS A 78 -6.99 2.07 0.62
N GLY A 79 -6.70 2.86 1.65
CA GLY A 79 -6.92 2.46 3.04
C GLY A 79 -8.37 2.12 3.32
N VAL A 80 -9.32 2.96 2.86
CA VAL A 80 -10.77 2.74 3.05
C VAL A 80 -11.24 1.46 2.35
N ILE A 81 -10.68 1.10 1.19
CA ILE A 81 -10.99 -0.16 0.49
C ILE A 81 -10.72 -1.39 1.38
N GLY A 82 -9.73 -1.33 2.24
CA GLY A 82 -9.39 -2.45 3.13
C GLY A 82 -10.38 -2.69 4.27
N PHE A 83 -11.30 -1.78 4.56
CA PHE A 83 -12.36 -1.86 5.58
C PHE A 83 -11.91 -2.27 7.00
N TYR A 84 -10.61 -2.26 7.29
CA TYR A 84 -10.05 -2.63 8.58
C TYR A 84 -9.37 -1.43 9.23
N PRO A 85 -9.87 -0.90 10.37
CA PRO A 85 -9.43 0.37 10.93
C PRO A 85 -7.91 0.52 11.15
N PRO A 86 -7.18 -0.46 11.71
CA PRO A 86 -5.73 -0.36 11.84
C PRO A 86 -5.01 -0.22 10.50
N TYR A 87 -5.45 -0.92 9.47
CA TYR A 87 -4.93 -0.79 8.13
C TYR A 87 -5.19 0.60 7.54
N VAL A 88 -6.44 1.10 7.67
CA VAL A 88 -6.84 2.44 7.21
C VAL A 88 -5.93 3.51 7.83
N LEU A 89 -5.78 3.47 9.16
CA LEU A 89 -4.99 4.46 9.90
C LEU A 89 -3.51 4.43 9.49
N LEU A 90 -2.92 3.25 9.36
CA LEU A 90 -1.52 3.12 8.97
C LEU A 90 -1.29 3.50 7.51
N TYR A 91 -2.24 3.21 6.63
CA TYR A 91 -2.15 3.64 5.23
C TYR A 91 -2.23 5.17 5.10
N ILE A 92 -3.14 5.83 5.83
CA ILE A 92 -3.25 7.28 5.88
C ILE A 92 -1.98 7.91 6.48
N LEU A 93 -1.42 7.32 7.54
CA LEU A 93 -0.16 7.75 8.13
C LEU A 93 0.97 7.70 7.09
N GLY A 94 1.05 6.61 6.31
CA GLY A 94 1.98 6.49 5.19
C GLY A 94 1.80 7.61 4.16
N GLY A 95 0.55 7.97 3.84
CA GLY A 95 0.22 9.10 2.96
C GLY A 95 0.70 10.45 3.50
N VAL A 96 0.51 10.71 4.78
CA VAL A 96 0.99 11.93 5.45
C VAL A 96 2.51 12.02 5.42
N ILE A 97 3.20 10.91 5.72
CA ILE A 97 4.67 10.85 5.65
C ILE A 97 5.14 11.09 4.21
N SER A 98 4.48 10.48 3.23
CA SER A 98 4.79 10.65 1.81
C SER A 98 4.65 12.10 1.36
N GLU A 99 3.55 12.77 1.74
CA GLU A 99 3.35 14.20 1.43
C GLU A 99 4.46 15.06 2.03
N HIS A 100 4.93 14.75 3.24
CA HIS A 100 6.02 15.48 3.89
C HIS A 100 7.36 15.28 3.14
N LEU A 101 7.66 14.06 2.71
CA LEU A 101 8.86 13.75 1.93
C LEU A 101 8.83 14.46 0.56
N LEU A 102 7.71 14.32 -0.16
CA LEU A 102 7.53 14.90 -1.50
C LEU A 102 7.52 16.44 -1.48
N LYS A 103 7.00 17.05 -0.42
CA LYS A 103 7.08 18.50 -0.24
C LYS A 103 8.52 19.00 -0.17
N ARG A 104 9.43 18.22 0.41
CA ARG A 104 10.85 18.58 0.55
C ARG A 104 11.67 18.30 -0.71
N SER A 105 11.40 17.19 -1.38
CA SER A 105 12.21 16.68 -2.50
C SER A 105 11.65 17.08 -3.86
N GLY A 106 10.38 17.51 -3.92
CA GLY A 106 9.63 17.79 -5.15
C GLY A 106 8.63 16.69 -5.49
N TYR A 107 7.41 17.12 -5.84
CA TYR A 107 6.36 16.21 -6.29
C TYR A 107 6.76 15.61 -7.64
N GLY A 108 6.90 14.30 -7.70
CA GLY A 108 7.38 13.58 -8.88
C GLY A 108 8.87 13.21 -8.84
N ASP A 109 9.60 13.53 -7.76
CA ASP A 109 10.97 13.02 -7.60
C ASP A 109 10.97 11.49 -7.44
N PRO A 110 11.64 10.75 -8.35
CA PRO A 110 11.59 9.28 -8.34
C PRO A 110 12.16 8.64 -7.07
N LYS A 111 13.14 9.28 -6.44
CA LYS A 111 13.75 8.75 -5.19
C LYS A 111 12.79 8.94 -4.03
N ALA A 112 12.21 10.13 -3.88
CA ALA A 112 11.25 10.40 -2.83
C ALA A 112 9.98 9.54 -2.98
N LEU A 113 9.49 9.33 -4.21
CA LEU A 113 8.40 8.41 -4.50
C LEU A 113 8.75 6.97 -4.12
N THR A 114 9.96 6.50 -4.41
CA THR A 114 10.41 5.16 -4.01
C THR A 114 10.41 4.99 -2.49
N VAL A 115 11.00 5.94 -1.76
CA VAL A 115 11.01 5.91 -0.29
C VAL A 115 9.59 5.96 0.27
N SER A 116 8.74 6.84 -0.27
CA SER A 116 7.33 6.95 0.11
C SER A 116 6.60 5.63 -0.10
N TYR A 117 6.80 4.98 -1.25
CA TYR A 117 6.18 3.69 -1.56
C TYR A 117 6.60 2.60 -0.57
N VAL A 118 7.89 2.48 -0.29
CA VAL A 118 8.40 1.49 0.68
C VAL A 118 7.80 1.70 2.07
N ILE A 119 7.70 2.96 2.53
CA ILE A 119 7.11 3.28 3.84
C ILE A 119 5.62 2.91 3.85
N ILE A 120 4.87 3.24 2.80
CA ILE A 120 3.44 2.90 2.72
C ILE A 120 3.25 1.38 2.76
N GLN A 121 4.01 0.62 1.98
CA GLN A 121 3.90 -0.84 1.93
C GLN A 121 4.29 -1.51 3.26
N LEU A 122 5.30 -0.97 3.94
CA LEU A 122 5.67 -1.43 5.27
C LEU A 122 4.53 -1.21 6.29
N LEU A 123 3.96 -0.01 6.32
CA LEU A 123 2.84 0.32 7.20
C LEU A 123 1.58 -0.48 6.84
N ALA A 124 1.34 -0.71 5.55
CA ALA A 124 0.29 -1.58 5.07
C ALA A 124 0.45 -3.03 5.57
N CYS A 125 1.65 -3.58 5.47
CA CYS A 125 1.98 -4.92 5.98
C CYS A 125 1.74 -5.02 7.49
N ILE A 126 2.15 -4.01 8.25
CA ILE A 126 1.90 -3.95 9.70
C ILE A 126 0.40 -3.92 9.97
N GLY A 127 -0.36 -3.08 9.28
CA GLY A 127 -1.79 -2.91 9.48
C GLY A 127 -2.65 -4.07 9.02
N SER A 128 -2.29 -4.71 7.90
CA SER A 128 -3.10 -5.78 7.29
C SER A 128 -2.73 -7.18 7.78
N THR A 129 -1.50 -7.40 8.22
CA THR A 129 -1.02 -8.75 8.51
C THR A 129 -0.42 -8.87 9.91
N ILE A 130 0.52 -8.00 10.29
CA ILE A 130 1.18 -8.17 11.59
C ILE A 130 0.19 -7.87 12.71
N PHE A 131 -0.42 -6.70 12.72
CA PHE A 131 -1.33 -6.29 13.80
C PHE A 131 -2.52 -7.25 13.98
N PRO A 132 -3.28 -7.63 12.93
CA PRO A 132 -4.42 -8.53 13.09
C PRO A 132 -4.03 -9.92 13.57
N TYR A 133 -2.91 -10.47 13.10
CA TYR A 133 -2.48 -11.83 13.45
C TYR A 133 -1.64 -11.92 14.74
N THR A 134 -1.30 -10.78 15.35
CA THR A 134 -0.59 -10.75 16.64
C THR A 134 -1.44 -10.10 17.72
N VAL A 135 -1.56 -8.77 17.70
CA VAL A 135 -2.19 -7.98 18.77
C VAL A 135 -3.71 -8.16 18.81
N ALA A 136 -4.36 -8.13 17.63
CA ALA A 136 -5.82 -8.17 17.53
C ALA A 136 -6.38 -9.59 17.29
N PHE A 137 -5.55 -10.63 17.30
CA PHE A 137 -5.95 -11.96 16.88
C PHE A 137 -7.12 -12.53 17.71
N ASN A 138 -7.04 -12.48 19.03
CA ASN A 138 -8.10 -12.99 19.90
C ASN A 138 -9.41 -12.21 19.69
N TYR A 139 -9.33 -10.88 19.63
CA TYR A 139 -10.48 -10.03 19.35
C TYR A 139 -11.14 -10.38 17.99
N MET A 140 -10.34 -10.59 16.95
CA MET A 140 -10.85 -10.98 15.64
C MET A 140 -11.53 -12.36 15.69
N MET A 141 -10.96 -13.32 16.38
CA MET A 141 -11.53 -14.66 16.48
C MET A 141 -12.85 -14.68 17.26
N GLU A 142 -12.96 -13.89 18.32
CA GLU A 142 -14.20 -13.77 19.11
C GLU A 142 -15.36 -13.11 18.33
N HIS A 143 -15.04 -12.21 17.38
CA HIS A 143 -16.03 -11.47 16.60
C HIS A 143 -16.18 -11.97 15.17
N SER A 144 -15.43 -13.00 14.76
CA SER A 144 -15.59 -13.63 13.45
C SER A 144 -16.71 -14.66 13.48
N THR A 145 -17.53 -14.69 12.43
CA THR A 145 -18.44 -15.81 12.19
C THR A 145 -17.61 -17.07 11.87
N PRO A 146 -17.96 -18.24 12.42
CA PRO A 146 -17.31 -19.50 12.03
C PRO A 146 -17.36 -19.69 10.52
N ASP A 147 -16.20 -19.76 9.89
CA ASP A 147 -16.05 -20.00 8.45
C ASP A 147 -15.15 -21.22 8.24
N VAL A 148 -15.31 -21.89 7.12
CA VAL A 148 -14.49 -23.03 6.66
C VAL A 148 -12.99 -22.68 6.63
N ARG A 149 -12.67 -21.36 6.57
CA ARG A 149 -11.28 -20.85 6.54
C ARG A 149 -10.66 -20.60 7.91
N GLN A 150 -11.40 -20.81 8.99
CA GLN A 150 -10.94 -20.49 10.36
C GLN A 150 -9.63 -21.17 10.71
N ASP A 151 -9.50 -22.46 10.40
CA ASP A 151 -8.27 -23.21 10.63
C ASP A 151 -7.08 -22.67 9.85
N THR A 152 -7.32 -22.24 8.61
CA THR A 152 -6.29 -21.61 7.76
C THR A 152 -5.81 -20.28 8.36
N ILE A 153 -6.73 -19.47 8.88
CA ILE A 153 -6.42 -18.21 9.54
C ILE A 153 -5.65 -18.43 10.84
N VAL A 154 -6.04 -19.42 11.66
CA VAL A 154 -5.33 -19.77 12.90
C VAL A 154 -3.90 -20.22 12.61
N GLN A 155 -3.70 -21.07 11.60
CA GLN A 155 -2.37 -21.52 11.19
C GLN A 155 -1.52 -20.35 10.65
N ALA A 156 -2.11 -19.48 9.84
CA ALA A 156 -1.42 -18.26 9.35
C ALA A 156 -1.00 -17.36 10.51
N ALA A 157 -1.87 -17.16 11.51
CA ALA A 157 -1.55 -16.39 12.70
C ALA A 157 -0.39 -17.00 13.49
N GLY A 158 -0.38 -18.32 13.66
CA GLY A 158 0.75 -19.04 14.28
C GLY A 158 2.07 -18.78 13.56
N MET A 159 2.07 -18.80 12.22
CA MET A 159 3.26 -18.47 11.43
C MET A 159 3.70 -17.00 11.61
N VAL A 160 2.74 -16.05 11.61
CA VAL A 160 3.04 -14.64 11.84
C VAL A 160 3.63 -14.42 13.23
N GLN A 161 3.06 -15.04 14.26
CA GLN A 161 3.53 -14.92 15.65
C GLN A 161 4.92 -15.52 15.86
N GLN A 162 5.25 -16.62 15.17
CA GLN A 162 6.55 -17.28 15.28
C GLN A 162 7.67 -16.53 14.57
N PHE A 163 7.46 -16.18 13.30
CA PHE A 163 8.53 -15.59 12.47
C PHE A 163 8.04 -14.48 11.53
N GLY A 164 6.76 -14.45 11.17
CA GLY A 164 6.23 -13.53 10.17
C GLY A 164 6.37 -12.07 10.59
N TRP A 165 6.26 -11.77 11.87
CA TRP A 165 6.31 -10.40 12.39
C TRP A 165 7.64 -9.67 12.12
N TYR A 166 8.74 -10.38 11.93
CA TYR A 166 10.04 -9.79 11.54
C TYR A 166 10.45 -10.14 10.12
N VAL A 167 10.07 -11.32 9.60
CA VAL A 167 10.41 -11.71 8.22
C VAL A 167 9.64 -10.91 7.20
N LEU A 168 8.32 -10.75 7.37
CA LEU A 168 7.46 -10.05 6.40
C LEU A 168 7.88 -8.59 6.17
N PRO A 169 8.18 -7.77 7.20
CA PRO A 169 8.67 -6.42 6.98
C PRO A 169 9.92 -6.36 6.11
N ILE A 170 10.88 -7.25 6.36
CA ILE A 170 12.13 -7.30 5.58
C ILE A 170 11.83 -7.65 4.12
N VAL A 171 11.02 -8.69 3.89
CA VAL A 171 10.63 -9.12 2.54
C VAL A 171 9.86 -8.03 1.83
N VAL A 172 8.89 -7.39 2.50
CA VAL A 172 8.10 -6.30 1.94
C VAL A 172 8.97 -5.10 1.56
N ILE A 173 9.94 -4.71 2.39
CA ILE A 173 10.89 -3.63 2.04
C ILE A 173 11.64 -3.96 0.75
N ILE A 174 12.22 -5.17 0.64
CA ILE A 174 12.99 -5.58 -0.53
C ILE A 174 12.10 -5.59 -1.78
N LEU A 175 10.91 -6.18 -1.68
CA LEU A 175 9.99 -6.33 -2.81
C LEU A 175 9.28 -5.03 -3.17
N SER A 176 9.06 -4.12 -2.22
CA SER A 176 8.59 -2.76 -2.51
C SER A 176 9.59 -1.97 -3.36
N ILE A 177 10.90 -2.17 -3.16
CA ILE A 177 11.92 -1.55 -4.01
C ILE A 177 11.83 -2.11 -5.44
N LEU A 178 11.58 -3.41 -5.59
CA LEU A 178 11.35 -4.03 -6.92
C LEU A 178 10.04 -3.54 -7.54
N GLY A 179 8.95 -3.47 -6.77
CA GLY A 179 7.67 -2.91 -7.18
C GLY A 179 7.79 -1.45 -7.61
N ALA A 180 8.56 -0.65 -6.87
CA ALA A 180 8.87 0.73 -7.24
C ALA A 180 9.63 0.83 -8.58
N LYS A 181 10.64 -0.03 -8.79
CA LYS A 181 11.37 -0.07 -10.08
C LYS A 181 10.45 -0.46 -11.24
N LEU A 182 9.58 -1.46 -11.04
CA LEU A 182 8.61 -1.91 -12.04
C LEU A 182 7.59 -0.80 -12.33
N GLY A 183 6.98 -0.23 -11.29
CA GLY A 183 6.01 0.85 -11.43
C GLY A 183 6.59 2.08 -12.12
N ARG A 184 7.81 2.48 -11.74
CA ARG A 184 8.54 3.55 -12.40
C ARG A 184 8.76 3.28 -13.88
N LYS A 185 9.27 2.09 -14.24
CA LYS A 185 9.53 1.70 -15.64
C LYS A 185 8.25 1.74 -16.49
N ILE A 186 7.13 1.28 -15.95
CA ILE A 186 5.84 1.31 -16.63
C ILE A 186 5.35 2.75 -16.77
N ALA A 187 5.42 3.55 -15.72
CA ALA A 187 4.98 4.93 -15.75
C ALA A 187 5.79 5.79 -16.75
N GLU A 188 7.12 5.65 -16.76
CA GLU A 188 7.99 6.37 -17.72
C GLU A 188 7.73 5.98 -19.18
N LYS A 189 7.21 4.78 -19.44
CA LYS A 189 6.88 4.33 -20.81
C LYS A 189 5.53 4.88 -21.31
N HIS A 190 4.61 5.20 -20.41
CA HIS A 190 3.22 5.55 -20.76
C HIS A 190 2.86 7.01 -20.45
N LEU A 191 3.79 7.83 -19.99
CA LEU A 191 3.64 9.27 -19.72
C LEU A 191 4.59 10.10 -20.55
#